data_50f520ea39b5745ad877d244e2b8c56f
#
_entry.id   50f520ea39b5745ad877d244e2b8c56f
#
_cell.length_a   1.000
_cell.length_b   1.000
_cell.length_c   1.000
_cell.angle_alpha   90.00
_cell.angle_beta   90.00
_cell.angle_gamma   90.00
#
_symmetry.space_group_name_H-M   'P 1'
#
loop_
_entity.id
_entity.type
_entity.pdbx_description
1 polymer ?
#
loop_
_entity_poly.entity_id
_entity_poly.type
_entity_poly.pdbx_seq_one_letter_code
_entity_poly.pdbx_strand_id
1 'polypeptide(L)'
;MKPKILFILHLPPPIHGAAMMGKYIQESELVNSSFDCFCINLATAGSLSDIGHISLKKLLKYFFLLKHISHVVREIRPELVYITPNAGGKAFFKDFIVVQMLKSMGCKVIAHYHNKGVSAYQSKWVYNFLYKRFFSNLKVILLAENLYKDIAKYVKREDVYICPNGIPNLRKGEFEARRKNEVPYLLFLSNLLINKGVFVLLDALRILKEKGYLFNCQYVGGETAEINAVQFSEEVDKRDLNDRVAYVGRKVGEEKNAFFQQADIFILPTMNECFPLVILEAMEYKLPVISTNEGGIPDMVKDGENGLIFEKQNPYSLADCIAKLLDDEELRVKMGNAGYDKFCREFTLQQFEHRMLDILSQNLPQKEKEN
;
A
#
# COMPACT_ATOMS: atom_id res chain seq x y z
N MET A 1 33.94 2.35 -9.85
CA MET A 1 33.24 2.12 -8.56
C MET A 1 31.74 2.25 -8.80
N LYS A 2 30.92 1.45 -8.12
CA LYS A 2 29.46 1.61 -8.16
C LYS A 2 29.06 2.88 -7.44
N PRO A 3 28.00 3.60 -7.89
CA PRO A 3 27.46 4.73 -7.17
C PRO A 3 26.96 4.34 -5.78
N LYS A 4 27.20 5.19 -4.78
CA LYS A 4 26.79 4.95 -3.39
C LYS A 4 25.41 5.53 -3.13
N ILE A 5 24.48 4.68 -2.70
CA ILE A 5 23.13 5.09 -2.33
C ILE A 5 22.85 4.76 -0.87
N LEU A 6 22.39 5.76 -0.12
CA LEU A 6 21.90 5.57 1.24
C LEU A 6 20.39 5.44 1.25
N PHE A 7 19.88 4.29 1.63
CA PHE A 7 18.46 4.00 1.82
C PHE A 7 18.08 4.22 3.29
N ILE A 8 17.12 5.11 3.54
CA ILE A 8 16.53 5.35 4.87
C ILE A 8 15.09 4.86 4.81
N LEU A 9 14.85 3.63 5.27
CA LEU A 9 13.65 2.84 5.01
C LEU A 9 12.88 2.54 6.30
N HIS A 10 11.58 2.29 6.15
CA HIS A 10 10.85 1.52 7.13
C HIS A 10 11.08 0.04 6.85
N LEU A 11 11.56 -0.71 7.84
CA LEU A 11 11.79 -2.16 7.74
C LEU A 11 10.96 -2.89 8.81
N PRO A 12 10.53 -4.15 8.55
CA PRO A 12 9.88 -4.96 9.57
C PRO A 12 10.81 -5.24 10.77
N PRO A 13 10.29 -5.40 12.01
CA PRO A 13 8.92 -5.20 12.45
C PRO A 13 8.59 -3.71 12.69
N PRO A 14 7.32 -3.28 12.68
CA PRO A 14 6.09 -4.04 12.42
C PRO A 14 5.85 -4.29 10.92
N ILE A 15 5.11 -5.36 10.58
CA ILE A 15 4.77 -5.70 9.20
C ILE A 15 3.62 -4.82 8.72
N HIS A 16 3.88 -3.99 7.72
CA HIS A 16 2.91 -3.19 6.98
C HIS A 16 3.45 -2.92 5.56
N GLY A 17 2.59 -2.42 4.64
CA GLY A 17 2.94 -2.27 3.22
C GLY A 17 4.28 -1.56 2.98
N ALA A 18 4.50 -0.39 3.58
CA ALA A 18 5.74 0.36 3.42
C ALA A 18 6.98 -0.41 3.94
N ALA A 19 6.86 -1.14 5.07
CA ALA A 19 7.95 -1.94 5.61
C ALA A 19 8.28 -3.14 4.71
N MET A 20 7.27 -3.76 4.11
CA MET A 20 7.49 -4.85 3.14
C MET A 20 8.20 -4.34 1.89
N MET A 21 7.81 -3.18 1.37
CA MET A 21 8.51 -2.57 0.22
C MET A 21 9.94 -2.19 0.57
N GLY A 22 10.18 -1.67 1.78
CA GLY A 22 11.52 -1.41 2.28
C GLY A 22 12.38 -2.67 2.33
N LYS A 23 11.82 -3.79 2.80
CA LYS A 23 12.48 -5.09 2.81
C LYS A 23 12.82 -5.55 1.39
N TYR A 24 11.87 -5.47 0.44
CA TYR A 24 12.11 -5.85 -0.95
C TYR A 24 13.22 -5.03 -1.61
N ILE A 25 13.27 -3.71 -1.35
CA ILE A 25 14.38 -2.87 -1.84
C ILE A 25 15.72 -3.33 -1.24
N GLN A 26 15.76 -3.58 0.07
CA GLN A 26 16.98 -4.00 0.77
C GLN A 26 17.51 -5.35 0.26
N GLU A 27 16.59 -6.29 -0.04
CA GLU A 27 16.92 -7.65 -0.49
C GLU A 27 17.06 -7.77 -2.02
N SER A 28 16.78 -6.70 -2.79
CA SER A 28 16.82 -6.73 -4.26
C SER A 28 18.24 -6.97 -4.78
N GLU A 29 18.44 -8.11 -5.44
CA GLU A 29 19.71 -8.42 -6.11
C GLU A 29 20.00 -7.43 -7.23
N LEU A 30 18.97 -7.01 -7.98
CA LEU A 30 19.09 -6.07 -9.08
C LEU A 30 19.62 -4.71 -8.61
N VAL A 31 19.07 -4.17 -7.54
CA VAL A 31 19.50 -2.89 -6.96
C VAL A 31 20.90 -3.01 -6.34
N ASN A 32 21.16 -4.06 -5.55
CA ASN A 32 22.44 -4.29 -4.88
C ASN A 32 23.58 -4.62 -5.86
N SER A 33 23.27 -5.25 -7.01
CA SER A 33 24.28 -5.48 -8.05
C SER A 33 24.63 -4.20 -8.82
N SER A 34 23.72 -3.24 -8.90
CA SER A 34 23.89 -1.98 -9.66
C SER A 34 24.53 -0.87 -8.84
N PHE A 35 24.28 -0.82 -7.54
CA PHE A 35 24.72 0.24 -6.63
C PHE A 35 25.48 -0.32 -5.41
N ASP A 36 26.24 0.54 -4.76
CA ASP A 36 26.82 0.30 -3.44
C ASP A 36 25.81 0.79 -2.39
N CYS A 37 24.99 -0.13 -1.87
CA CYS A 37 23.80 0.16 -1.08
C CYS A 37 24.05 0.12 0.42
N PHE A 38 23.67 1.18 1.11
CA PHE A 38 23.70 1.29 2.56
C PHE A 38 22.28 1.50 3.08
N CYS A 39 21.86 0.78 4.12
CA CYS A 39 20.50 0.83 4.62
C CYS A 39 20.44 1.25 6.10
N ILE A 40 19.55 2.19 6.42
CA ILE A 40 19.22 2.61 7.79
C ILE A 40 17.73 2.42 8.02
N ASN A 41 17.35 1.74 9.10
CA ASN A 41 15.94 1.60 9.47
C ASN A 41 15.44 2.86 10.18
N LEU A 42 14.43 3.50 9.59
CA LEU A 42 13.76 4.70 10.13
C LEU A 42 12.76 4.37 11.25
N ALA A 43 12.39 3.10 11.42
CA ALA A 43 11.41 2.68 12.41
C ALA A 43 11.93 2.90 13.84
N THR A 44 11.17 3.64 14.64
CA THR A 44 11.42 3.86 16.08
C THR A 44 10.45 3.07 16.98
N ALA A 45 9.40 2.48 16.41
CA ALA A 45 8.40 1.67 17.07
C ALA A 45 8.73 0.18 16.94
N GLY A 46 8.61 -0.58 18.02
CA GLY A 46 8.85 -2.04 18.02
C GLY A 46 7.60 -2.86 17.71
N SER A 47 6.38 -2.27 17.85
CA SER A 47 5.10 -2.91 17.61
C SER A 47 4.09 -1.93 17.01
N LEU A 48 2.99 -2.45 16.44
CA LEU A 48 1.90 -1.62 15.92
C LEU A 48 1.22 -0.79 17.02
N SER A 49 1.10 -1.34 18.23
CA SER A 49 0.52 -0.65 19.40
C SER A 49 1.38 0.52 19.89
N ASP A 50 2.67 0.53 19.58
CA ASP A 50 3.60 1.60 19.95
C ASP A 50 3.50 2.83 19.04
N ILE A 51 2.82 2.73 17.91
CA ILE A 51 2.71 3.81 16.93
C ILE A 51 1.86 4.94 17.54
N GLY A 52 2.38 6.18 17.50
CA GLY A 52 1.66 7.38 17.96
C GLY A 52 1.91 7.79 19.41
N HIS A 53 2.48 6.94 20.26
CA HIS A 53 2.84 7.29 21.63
C HIS A 53 4.23 7.94 21.73
N ILE A 54 4.32 9.10 22.40
CA ILE A 54 5.59 9.78 22.66
C ILE A 54 6.09 9.34 24.04
N SER A 55 7.35 8.88 24.11
CA SER A 55 8.06 8.59 25.37
C SER A 55 9.47 9.14 25.31
N LEU A 56 10.07 9.44 26.46
CA LEU A 56 11.45 9.90 26.56
C LEU A 56 12.43 8.91 25.91
N LYS A 57 12.18 7.61 26.09
CA LYS A 57 12.96 6.54 25.45
C LYS A 57 12.93 6.61 23.92
N LYS A 58 11.76 6.96 23.33
CA LYS A 58 11.63 7.12 21.87
C LYS A 58 12.35 8.40 21.39
N LEU A 59 12.31 9.46 22.18
CA LEU A 59 13.03 10.70 21.87
C LEU A 59 14.54 10.49 21.85
N LEU A 60 15.07 9.77 22.86
CA LEU A 60 16.48 9.40 22.90
C LEU A 60 16.89 8.50 21.73
N LYS A 61 16.09 7.47 21.42
CA LYS A 61 16.33 6.62 20.23
C LYS A 61 16.36 7.45 18.95
N TYR A 62 15.45 8.42 18.82
CA TYR A 62 15.41 9.28 17.65
C TYR A 62 16.64 10.19 17.56
N PHE A 63 17.13 10.73 18.69
CA PHE A 63 18.37 11.51 18.71
C PHE A 63 19.59 10.66 18.29
N PHE A 64 19.70 9.43 18.77
CA PHE A 64 20.76 8.51 18.33
C PHE A 64 20.62 8.16 16.84
N LEU A 65 19.40 8.00 16.32
CA LEU A 65 19.16 7.79 14.91
C LEU A 65 19.68 8.97 14.06
N LEU A 66 19.41 10.22 14.47
CA LEU A 66 19.94 11.41 13.77
C LEU A 66 21.47 11.44 13.76
N LYS A 67 22.10 11.15 14.90
CA LYS A 67 23.56 11.05 14.99
C LYS A 67 24.11 9.96 14.08
N HIS A 68 23.47 8.79 14.05
CA HIS A 68 23.87 7.67 13.21
C HIS A 68 23.76 8.02 11.73
N ILE A 69 22.62 8.59 11.28
CA ILE A 69 22.46 9.06 9.91
C ILE A 69 23.56 10.07 9.54
N SER A 70 23.81 11.07 10.40
CA SER A 70 24.84 12.08 10.15
C SER A 70 26.25 11.48 10.06
N HIS A 71 26.57 10.49 10.90
CA HIS A 71 27.84 9.78 10.86
C HIS A 71 28.02 9.00 9.56
N VAL A 72 27.02 8.18 9.21
CA VAL A 72 27.03 7.37 7.98
C VAL A 72 27.16 8.26 6.73
N VAL A 73 26.41 9.36 6.65
CA VAL A 73 26.49 10.30 5.51
C VAL A 73 27.89 10.87 5.35
N ARG A 74 28.57 11.26 6.44
CA ARG A 74 29.95 11.79 6.40
C ARG A 74 30.98 10.75 5.98
N GLU A 75 30.78 9.49 6.43
CA GLU A 75 31.70 8.38 6.15
C GLU A 75 31.59 7.92 4.70
N ILE A 76 30.35 7.57 4.25
CA ILE A 76 30.15 6.98 2.92
C ILE A 76 30.07 8.02 1.80
N ARG A 77 29.65 9.26 2.11
CA ARG A 77 29.39 10.35 1.15
C ARG A 77 28.50 9.87 0.00
N PRO A 78 27.22 9.56 0.27
CA PRO A 78 26.32 8.98 -0.74
C PRO A 78 26.05 9.98 -1.86
N GLU A 79 26.01 9.50 -3.09
CA GLU A 79 25.65 10.28 -4.27
C GLU A 79 24.15 10.56 -4.32
N LEU A 80 23.34 9.68 -3.71
CA LEU A 80 21.91 9.82 -3.57
C LEU A 80 21.44 9.27 -2.23
N VAL A 81 20.51 9.96 -1.58
CA VAL A 81 19.79 9.46 -0.42
C VAL A 81 18.34 9.21 -0.80
N TYR A 82 17.89 7.98 -0.64
CA TYR A 82 16.50 7.58 -0.80
C TYR A 82 15.85 7.46 0.56
N ILE A 83 14.67 8.06 0.74
CA ILE A 83 13.94 8.04 2.02
C ILE A 83 12.45 7.75 1.82
N THR A 84 11.84 7.01 2.76
CA THR A 84 10.40 6.72 2.79
C THR A 84 9.71 7.52 3.91
N PRO A 85 9.35 8.81 3.68
CA PRO A 85 8.79 9.66 4.73
C PRO A 85 7.28 9.46 4.90
N ASN A 86 6.77 9.96 6.04
CA ASN A 86 5.34 10.05 6.30
C ASN A 86 4.76 11.37 5.79
N ALA A 87 3.55 11.31 5.19
CA ALA A 87 2.88 12.45 4.60
C ALA A 87 2.30 13.44 5.64
N GLY A 88 2.00 12.98 6.85
CA GLY A 88 1.37 13.83 7.86
C GLY A 88 1.46 13.30 9.29
N GLY A 89 0.74 13.92 10.20
CA GLY A 89 0.70 13.57 11.61
C GLY A 89 2.03 13.83 12.33
N LYS A 90 2.19 13.26 13.53
CA LYS A 90 3.41 13.42 14.34
C LYS A 90 4.66 12.82 13.67
N ALA A 91 4.49 11.79 12.84
CA ALA A 91 5.57 11.13 12.13
C ALA A 91 6.24 12.07 11.11
N PHE A 92 5.46 12.91 10.41
CA PHE A 92 5.99 13.88 9.46
C PHE A 92 7.04 14.82 10.09
N PHE A 93 6.82 15.28 11.33
CA PHE A 93 7.79 16.21 11.99
C PHE A 93 9.17 15.56 12.17
N LYS A 94 9.21 14.26 12.50
CA LYS A 94 10.48 13.52 12.61
C LYS A 94 11.16 13.43 11.24
N ASP A 95 10.42 13.03 10.22
CA ASP A 95 10.94 12.85 8.89
C ASP A 95 11.37 14.19 8.27
N PHE A 96 10.66 15.28 8.60
CA PHE A 96 11.04 16.64 8.24
C PHE A 96 12.46 16.99 8.76
N ILE A 97 12.74 16.69 10.04
CA ILE A 97 14.07 16.98 10.64
C ILE A 97 15.15 16.16 9.93
N VAL A 98 14.91 14.87 9.63
CA VAL A 98 15.85 14.03 8.90
C VAL A 98 16.14 14.64 7.52
N VAL A 99 15.11 15.00 6.75
CA VAL A 99 15.27 15.55 5.40
C VAL A 99 15.98 16.91 5.43
N GLN A 100 15.66 17.80 6.40
CA GLN A 100 16.36 19.08 6.51
C GLN A 100 17.84 18.88 6.88
N MET A 101 18.15 17.94 7.76
CA MET A 101 19.54 17.59 8.11
C MET A 101 20.28 17.07 6.88
N LEU A 102 19.71 16.15 6.11
CA LEU A 102 20.32 15.64 4.87
C LEU A 102 20.60 16.76 3.88
N LYS A 103 19.65 17.66 3.66
CA LYS A 103 19.80 18.83 2.80
C LYS A 103 20.89 19.77 3.28
N SER A 104 20.98 20.03 4.59
CA SER A 104 22.05 20.88 5.17
C SER A 104 23.45 20.27 5.04
N MET A 105 23.51 18.94 4.89
CA MET A 105 24.76 18.20 4.61
C MET A 105 25.08 18.11 3.11
N GLY A 106 24.28 18.77 2.24
CA GLY A 106 24.49 18.79 0.78
C GLY A 106 24.05 17.51 0.06
N CYS A 107 23.28 16.63 0.72
CA CYS A 107 22.82 15.39 0.10
C CYS A 107 21.76 15.66 -0.95
N LYS A 108 21.84 14.98 -2.11
CA LYS A 108 20.72 14.83 -3.04
C LYS A 108 19.74 13.83 -2.47
N VAL A 109 18.49 14.23 -2.28
CA VAL A 109 17.45 13.39 -1.62
C VAL A 109 16.31 13.13 -2.58
N ILE A 110 15.84 11.89 -2.64
CA ILE A 110 14.60 11.47 -3.28
C ILE A 110 13.68 10.84 -2.23
N ALA A 111 12.43 11.30 -2.20
CA ALA A 111 11.42 10.83 -1.23
C ALA A 111 10.40 9.95 -1.90
N HIS A 112 10.21 8.71 -1.41
CA HIS A 112 9.20 7.78 -1.91
C HIS A 112 8.06 7.66 -0.89
N TYR A 113 6.88 8.12 -1.26
CA TYR A 113 5.70 8.09 -0.40
C TYR A 113 4.92 6.78 -0.55
N HIS A 114 4.82 6.02 0.55
CA HIS A 114 3.96 4.84 0.68
C HIS A 114 2.65 5.14 1.42
N ASN A 115 2.40 6.41 1.71
CA ASN A 115 1.18 6.92 2.33
C ASN A 115 0.79 8.25 1.70
N LYS A 116 -0.42 8.72 1.99
CA LYS A 116 -0.93 10.02 1.53
C LYS A 116 -1.43 10.85 2.72
N GLY A 117 -1.70 12.12 2.51
CA GLY A 117 -2.26 13.00 3.51
C GLY A 117 -1.66 14.40 3.55
N VAL A 118 -0.76 14.75 2.64
CA VAL A 118 -0.21 16.11 2.55
C VAL A 118 -1.35 17.11 2.31
N SER A 119 -2.27 16.81 1.41
CA SER A 119 -3.44 17.65 1.11
C SER A 119 -4.37 17.85 2.32
N ALA A 120 -4.49 16.85 3.19
CA ALA A 120 -5.32 16.92 4.39
C ALA A 120 -4.79 17.89 5.45
N TYR A 121 -3.47 18.14 5.46
CA TYR A 121 -2.82 19.02 6.43
C TYR A 121 -2.43 20.38 5.85
N GLN A 122 -2.48 20.56 4.53
CA GLN A 122 -1.95 21.76 3.84
C GLN A 122 -2.65 23.08 4.20
N SER A 123 -3.88 23.03 4.74
CA SER A 123 -4.60 24.21 5.22
C SER A 123 -4.08 24.72 6.57
N LYS A 124 -3.40 23.89 7.35
CA LYS A 124 -2.79 24.26 8.63
C LYS A 124 -1.49 25.01 8.36
N TRP A 125 -1.38 26.25 8.85
CA TRP A 125 -0.24 27.13 8.52
C TRP A 125 1.14 26.52 8.83
N VAL A 126 1.28 25.81 9.96
CA VAL A 126 2.54 25.15 10.35
C VAL A 126 2.91 24.09 9.31
N TYR A 127 1.97 23.20 8.94
CA TYR A 127 2.21 22.18 7.94
C TYR A 127 2.53 22.78 6.58
N ASN A 128 1.77 23.80 6.16
CA ASN A 128 2.01 24.47 4.88
C ASN A 128 3.42 25.08 4.82
N PHE A 129 3.88 25.73 5.89
CA PHE A 129 5.25 26.27 5.97
C PHE A 129 6.31 25.15 5.91
N LEU A 130 6.10 24.06 6.67
CA LEU A 130 7.03 22.94 6.70
C LEU A 130 7.05 22.17 5.37
N TYR A 131 5.88 21.95 4.72
CA TYR A 131 5.82 21.30 3.41
C TYR A 131 6.55 22.10 2.33
N LYS A 132 6.43 23.44 2.30
CA LYS A 132 7.20 24.27 1.37
C LYS A 132 8.71 24.03 1.52
N ARG A 133 9.21 23.92 2.75
CA ARG A 133 10.61 23.61 3.03
C ARG A 133 10.98 22.16 2.75
N PHE A 134 10.08 21.24 3.11
CA PHE A 134 10.30 19.81 2.89
C PHE A 134 10.48 19.50 1.40
N PHE A 135 9.55 19.95 0.58
CA PHE A 135 9.54 19.65 -0.85
C PHE A 135 10.47 20.52 -1.71
N SER A 136 11.04 21.60 -1.17
CA SER A 136 12.01 22.43 -1.90
C SER A 136 13.19 21.59 -2.37
N ASN A 137 13.49 21.63 -3.68
CA ASN A 137 14.60 20.88 -4.30
C ASN A 137 14.57 19.38 -3.99
N LEU A 138 13.39 18.78 -3.95
CA LEU A 138 13.19 17.36 -3.68
C LEU A 138 12.52 16.68 -4.87
N LYS A 139 13.09 15.58 -5.35
CA LYS A 139 12.40 14.67 -6.24
C LYS A 139 11.53 13.73 -5.43
N VAL A 140 10.36 13.39 -5.95
CA VAL A 140 9.37 12.59 -5.25
C VAL A 140 8.98 11.37 -6.09
N ILE A 141 8.85 10.22 -5.46
CA ILE A 141 8.27 9.02 -6.04
C ILE A 141 6.91 8.80 -5.40
N LEU A 142 5.90 8.59 -6.23
CA LEU A 142 4.53 8.23 -5.84
C LEU A 142 4.17 6.84 -6.37
N LEU A 143 3.26 6.16 -5.70
CA LEU A 143 2.82 4.81 -6.07
C LEU A 143 1.83 4.79 -7.23
N ALA A 144 1.20 5.92 -7.55
CA ALA A 144 0.17 6.03 -8.58
C ALA A 144 0.05 7.47 -9.07
N GLU A 145 -0.38 7.65 -10.33
CA GLU A 145 -0.59 8.98 -10.92
C GLU A 145 -1.66 9.78 -10.15
N ASN A 146 -2.74 9.10 -9.76
CA ASN A 146 -3.84 9.72 -9.02
C ASN A 146 -3.42 10.29 -7.65
N LEU A 147 -2.27 9.86 -7.09
CA LEU A 147 -1.72 10.39 -5.84
C LEU A 147 -1.03 11.73 -6.00
N TYR A 148 -0.73 12.17 -7.23
CA TYR A 148 -0.08 13.47 -7.46
C TYR A 148 -0.88 14.65 -6.90
N LYS A 149 -2.20 14.58 -6.93
CA LYS A 149 -3.09 15.62 -6.36
C LYS A 149 -2.85 15.87 -4.87
N ASP A 150 -2.31 14.90 -4.13
CA ASP A 150 -2.00 15.04 -2.69
C ASP A 150 -0.85 16.04 -2.44
N ILE A 151 0.12 16.13 -3.38
CA ILE A 151 1.33 16.95 -3.25
C ILE A 151 1.45 18.06 -4.29
N ALA A 152 0.54 18.16 -5.24
CA ALA A 152 0.61 19.08 -6.39
C ALA A 152 0.81 20.56 -6.03
N LYS A 153 0.40 20.97 -4.82
CA LYS A 153 0.64 22.32 -4.29
C LYS A 153 2.12 22.63 -4.07
N TYR A 154 2.95 21.63 -3.84
CA TYR A 154 4.33 21.79 -3.37
C TYR A 154 5.37 21.25 -4.35
N VAL A 155 4.99 20.32 -5.23
CA VAL A 155 5.91 19.62 -6.13
C VAL A 155 5.40 19.74 -7.57
N LYS A 156 6.28 20.17 -8.49
CA LYS A 156 5.94 20.20 -9.91
C LYS A 156 5.87 18.77 -10.45
N ARG A 157 5.01 18.55 -11.48
CA ARG A 157 4.87 17.21 -12.08
C ARG A 157 6.17 16.65 -12.65
N GLU A 158 7.05 17.52 -13.17
CA GLU A 158 8.37 17.16 -13.71
C GLU A 158 9.35 16.63 -12.64
N ASP A 159 9.07 16.88 -11.35
CA ASP A 159 9.86 16.42 -10.22
C ASP A 159 9.28 15.15 -9.58
N VAL A 160 8.25 14.55 -10.21
CA VAL A 160 7.55 13.37 -9.69
C VAL A 160 7.74 12.17 -10.62
N TYR A 161 8.19 11.08 -10.03
CA TYR A 161 8.24 9.75 -10.64
C TYR A 161 7.08 8.91 -10.15
N ILE A 162 6.60 7.99 -10.99
CA ILE A 162 5.58 7.00 -10.60
C ILE A 162 6.25 5.63 -10.51
N CYS A 163 6.20 5.04 -9.33
CA CYS A 163 6.70 3.70 -9.07
C CYS A 163 5.70 2.93 -8.20
N PRO A 164 4.74 2.23 -8.82
CA PRO A 164 3.81 1.37 -8.10
C PRO A 164 4.52 0.31 -7.28
N ASN A 165 3.96 -0.06 -6.13
CA ASN A 165 4.42 -1.23 -5.40
C ASN A 165 4.33 -2.49 -6.27
N GLY A 166 5.24 -3.43 -6.02
CA GLY A 166 5.21 -4.75 -6.62
C GLY A 166 5.29 -5.84 -5.55
N ILE A 167 4.70 -6.99 -5.84
CA ILE A 167 4.80 -8.17 -4.99
C ILE A 167 5.40 -9.36 -5.76
N PRO A 168 6.01 -10.35 -5.06
CA PRO A 168 6.46 -11.58 -5.72
C PRO A 168 5.31 -12.23 -6.51
N ASN A 169 5.59 -12.69 -7.72
CA ASN A 169 4.66 -13.53 -8.47
C ASN A 169 4.93 -15.00 -8.06
N LEU A 170 4.21 -15.46 -7.05
CA LEU A 170 4.40 -16.80 -6.48
C LEU A 170 3.81 -17.89 -7.36
N ARG A 171 2.85 -17.56 -8.21
CA ARG A 171 2.11 -18.54 -9.01
C ARG A 171 2.66 -18.73 -10.44
N LYS A 172 3.42 -17.79 -10.98
CA LYS A 172 4.11 -17.87 -12.30
C LYS A 172 3.31 -18.57 -13.41
N GLY A 173 1.99 -18.43 -13.40
CA GLY A 173 1.10 -19.08 -14.39
C GLY A 173 0.64 -20.50 -14.02
N GLU A 174 1.10 -21.07 -12.93
CA GLU A 174 0.59 -22.34 -12.42
C GLU A 174 -0.79 -22.12 -11.75
N PHE A 175 -1.83 -22.31 -12.52
CA PHE A 175 -3.19 -22.32 -12.02
C PHE A 175 -3.74 -23.72 -12.15
N GLU A 176 -3.91 -24.43 -11.04
CA GLU A 176 -4.84 -25.55 -11.00
C GLU A 176 -6.21 -25.05 -11.46
N ALA A 177 -6.96 -25.89 -12.16
CA ALA A 177 -8.33 -25.56 -12.54
C ALA A 177 -9.07 -25.13 -11.28
N ARG A 178 -9.57 -23.90 -11.27
CA ARG A 178 -10.25 -23.34 -10.09
C ARG A 178 -11.43 -24.21 -9.78
N ARG A 179 -11.51 -24.70 -8.52
CA ARG A 179 -12.65 -25.47 -8.07
C ARG A 179 -13.88 -24.59 -8.19
N LYS A 180 -14.86 -25.00 -8.96
CA LYS A 180 -16.12 -24.27 -9.10
C LYS A 180 -16.89 -24.37 -7.79
N ASN A 181 -17.13 -23.26 -7.15
CA ASN A 181 -17.98 -23.21 -5.98
C ASN A 181 -19.46 -23.27 -6.40
N GLU A 182 -20.27 -24.11 -5.77
CA GLU A 182 -21.72 -24.13 -5.99
C GLU A 182 -22.36 -22.82 -5.56
N VAL A 183 -21.87 -22.25 -4.43
CA VAL A 183 -22.24 -20.94 -3.93
C VAL A 183 -21.00 -20.06 -3.95
N PRO A 184 -21.01 -18.90 -4.65
CA PRO A 184 -19.83 -18.03 -4.78
C PRO A 184 -19.31 -17.55 -3.43
N TYR A 185 -17.95 -17.51 -3.32
CA TYR A 185 -17.24 -17.01 -2.15
C TYR A 185 -16.73 -15.58 -2.39
N LEU A 186 -17.17 -14.68 -1.53
CA LEU A 186 -16.72 -13.30 -1.46
C LEU A 186 -15.60 -13.19 -0.41
N LEU A 187 -14.52 -12.52 -0.71
CA LEU A 187 -13.40 -12.32 0.20
C LEU A 187 -13.20 -10.85 0.53
N PHE A 188 -13.28 -10.52 1.82
CA PHE A 188 -12.76 -9.29 2.40
C PHE A 188 -11.47 -9.60 3.16
N LEU A 189 -10.36 -8.93 2.84
CA LEU A 189 -9.08 -9.13 3.52
C LEU A 189 -8.48 -7.82 3.94
N SER A 190 -8.69 -7.45 5.21
CA SER A 190 -8.09 -6.31 5.90
C SER A 190 -8.34 -6.42 7.40
N ASN A 191 -7.56 -5.70 8.22
CA ASN A 191 -7.91 -5.55 9.62
C ASN A 191 -9.31 -4.94 9.77
N LEU A 192 -9.99 -5.28 10.87
CA LEU A 192 -11.32 -4.77 11.18
C LEU A 192 -11.25 -3.29 11.58
N LEU A 193 -11.24 -2.42 10.58
CA LEU A 193 -11.23 -0.95 10.70
C LEU A 193 -12.44 -0.37 9.98
N ILE A 194 -13.09 0.61 10.57
CA ILE A 194 -14.26 1.29 10.00
C ILE A 194 -13.92 1.87 8.61
N ASN A 195 -12.75 2.47 8.49
CA ASN A 195 -12.31 3.09 7.23
C ASN A 195 -11.96 2.09 6.11
N LYS A 196 -11.91 0.78 6.42
CA LYS A 196 -11.80 -0.29 5.41
C LYS A 196 -13.15 -0.75 4.87
N GLY A 197 -14.25 -0.14 5.34
CA GLY A 197 -15.59 -0.39 4.83
C GLY A 197 -16.22 -1.68 5.35
N VAL A 198 -15.79 -2.17 6.53
CA VAL A 198 -16.32 -3.41 7.15
C VAL A 198 -17.84 -3.39 7.18
N PHE A 199 -18.45 -2.32 7.69
CA PHE A 199 -19.90 -2.24 7.82
C PHE A 199 -20.60 -1.92 6.50
N VAL A 200 -19.96 -1.19 5.58
CA VAL A 200 -20.50 -0.94 4.24
C VAL A 200 -20.69 -2.24 3.48
N LEU A 201 -19.74 -3.18 3.63
CA LEU A 201 -19.89 -4.51 3.02
C LEU A 201 -21.00 -5.31 3.71
N LEU A 202 -21.10 -5.32 5.05
CA LEU A 202 -22.19 -6.00 5.74
C LEU A 202 -23.56 -5.47 5.31
N ASP A 203 -23.72 -4.16 5.16
CA ASP A 203 -24.96 -3.55 4.67
C ASP A 203 -25.28 -3.98 3.24
N ALA A 204 -24.26 -4.02 2.34
CA ALA A 204 -24.44 -4.50 0.98
C ALA A 204 -24.83 -6.00 0.92
N LEU A 205 -24.22 -6.83 1.78
CA LEU A 205 -24.53 -8.26 1.88
C LEU A 205 -25.97 -8.49 2.39
N ARG A 206 -26.45 -7.67 3.33
CA ARG A 206 -27.85 -7.70 3.77
C ARG A 206 -28.79 -7.41 2.60
N ILE A 207 -28.53 -6.35 1.82
CA ILE A 207 -29.32 -6.00 0.64
C ILE A 207 -29.36 -7.16 -0.36
N LEU A 208 -28.24 -7.85 -0.59
CA LEU A 208 -28.17 -9.00 -1.48
C LEU A 208 -28.97 -10.20 -0.96
N LYS A 209 -28.88 -10.49 0.34
CA LYS A 209 -29.67 -11.55 0.98
C LYS A 209 -31.17 -11.27 0.87
N GLU A 210 -31.61 -10.02 1.11
CA GLU A 210 -33.00 -9.59 0.95
C GLU A 210 -33.50 -9.72 -0.50
N LYS A 211 -32.58 -9.54 -1.50
CA LYS A 211 -32.87 -9.78 -2.93
C LYS A 211 -32.82 -11.27 -3.34
N GLY A 212 -32.50 -12.19 -2.42
CA GLY A 212 -32.47 -13.63 -2.66
C GLY A 212 -31.17 -14.19 -3.24
N TYR A 213 -30.09 -13.40 -3.30
CA TYR A 213 -28.80 -13.89 -3.78
C TYR A 213 -28.18 -14.93 -2.83
N LEU A 214 -27.52 -15.94 -3.41
CA LEU A 214 -26.74 -16.94 -2.68
C LEU A 214 -25.26 -16.59 -2.76
N PHE A 215 -24.62 -16.47 -1.62
CA PHE A 215 -23.18 -16.22 -1.48
C PHE A 215 -22.68 -16.66 -0.11
N ASN A 216 -21.39 -16.88 0.03
CA ASN A 216 -20.67 -16.93 1.29
C ASN A 216 -19.65 -15.79 1.32
N CYS A 217 -19.46 -15.13 2.45
CA CYS A 217 -18.48 -14.06 2.60
C CYS A 217 -17.55 -14.32 3.77
N GLN A 218 -16.26 -14.25 3.53
CA GLN A 218 -15.23 -14.42 4.56
C GLN A 218 -14.51 -13.10 4.82
N TYR A 219 -14.48 -12.71 6.11
CA TYR A 219 -13.71 -11.60 6.61
C TYR A 219 -12.42 -12.11 7.23
N VAL A 220 -11.29 -11.78 6.61
CA VAL A 220 -9.94 -12.17 7.01
C VAL A 220 -9.16 -10.95 7.45
N GLY A 221 -8.66 -10.92 8.69
CA GLY A 221 -7.87 -9.82 9.20
C GLY A 221 -7.84 -9.75 10.72
N GLY A 222 -7.02 -8.88 11.25
CA GLY A 222 -6.88 -8.71 12.70
C GLY A 222 -7.96 -7.82 13.28
N GLU A 223 -8.30 -8.09 14.53
CA GLU A 223 -9.07 -7.17 15.38
C GLU A 223 -8.29 -5.86 15.60
N THR A 224 -9.03 -4.81 15.89
CA THR A 224 -8.47 -3.49 16.21
C THR A 224 -9.16 -2.89 17.45
N ALA A 225 -8.67 -1.73 17.89
CA ALA A 225 -9.35 -0.97 18.94
C ALA A 225 -10.74 -0.42 18.50
N GLU A 226 -10.99 -0.35 17.16
CA GLU A 226 -12.27 0.12 16.62
C GLU A 226 -13.31 -0.99 16.56
N ILE A 227 -12.90 -2.22 16.18
CA ILE A 227 -13.78 -3.37 16.00
C ILE A 227 -13.05 -4.64 16.45
N ASN A 228 -13.59 -5.30 17.49
CA ASN A 228 -13.18 -6.63 17.91
C ASN A 228 -14.13 -7.70 17.38
N ALA A 229 -13.81 -8.99 17.60
CA ALA A 229 -14.59 -10.12 17.11
C ALA A 229 -16.03 -10.14 17.64
N VAL A 230 -16.23 -9.76 18.91
CA VAL A 230 -17.56 -9.73 19.53
C VAL A 230 -18.42 -8.64 18.87
N GLN A 231 -17.89 -7.42 18.77
CA GLN A 231 -18.57 -6.32 18.10
C GLN A 231 -18.89 -6.64 16.64
N PHE A 232 -17.97 -7.31 15.93
CA PHE A 232 -18.22 -7.75 14.56
C PHE A 232 -19.36 -8.77 14.48
N SER A 233 -19.37 -9.78 15.37
CA SER A 233 -20.43 -10.78 15.43
C SER A 233 -21.79 -10.16 15.71
N GLU A 234 -21.87 -9.23 16.66
CA GLU A 234 -23.12 -8.47 16.93
C GLU A 234 -23.64 -7.71 15.72
N GLU A 235 -22.73 -7.14 14.89
CA GLU A 235 -23.11 -6.43 13.67
C GLU A 235 -23.56 -7.38 12.55
N VAL A 236 -23.02 -8.61 12.50
CA VAL A 236 -23.49 -9.70 11.62
C VAL A 236 -24.89 -10.15 12.05
N ASP A 237 -25.10 -10.39 13.36
CA ASP A 237 -26.40 -10.79 13.94
C ASP A 237 -27.50 -9.76 13.65
N LYS A 238 -27.24 -8.48 13.90
CA LYS A 238 -28.16 -7.36 13.64
C LYS A 238 -28.65 -7.31 12.18
N ARG A 239 -27.85 -7.84 11.25
CA ARG A 239 -28.15 -7.86 9.79
C ARG A 239 -28.67 -9.21 9.30
N ASP A 240 -28.87 -10.17 10.23
CA ASP A 240 -29.30 -11.54 9.90
C ASP A 240 -28.38 -12.19 8.84
N LEU A 241 -27.06 -12.14 9.06
CA LEU A 241 -26.06 -12.64 8.12
C LEU A 241 -25.26 -13.84 8.63
N ASN A 242 -25.64 -14.46 9.76
CA ASN A 242 -24.89 -15.55 10.40
C ASN A 242 -24.73 -16.78 9.52
N ASP A 243 -25.66 -17.04 8.62
CA ASP A 243 -25.63 -18.12 7.65
C ASP A 243 -24.79 -17.83 6.39
N ARG A 244 -24.27 -16.61 6.25
CA ARG A 244 -23.59 -16.11 5.04
C ARG A 244 -22.20 -15.55 5.30
N VAL A 245 -21.94 -15.04 6.50
CA VAL A 245 -20.72 -14.29 6.82
C VAL A 245 -19.92 -15.02 7.91
N ALA A 246 -18.64 -15.21 7.67
CA ALA A 246 -17.71 -15.75 8.64
C ALA A 246 -16.50 -14.81 8.86
N TYR A 247 -16.18 -14.53 10.14
CA TYR A 247 -14.94 -13.90 10.54
C TYR A 247 -13.94 -14.98 10.97
N VAL A 248 -12.77 -15.01 10.33
CA VAL A 248 -11.77 -16.07 10.53
C VAL A 248 -10.49 -15.59 11.20
N GLY A 249 -10.47 -14.32 11.62
CA GLY A 249 -9.30 -13.74 12.28
C GLY A 249 -8.15 -13.44 11.32
N ARG A 250 -7.01 -13.09 11.89
CA ARG A 250 -5.80 -12.78 11.13
C ARG A 250 -5.16 -14.04 10.58
N LYS A 251 -4.87 -14.05 9.28
CA LYS A 251 -4.13 -15.09 8.57
C LYS A 251 -2.90 -14.54 7.88
N VAL A 252 -1.86 -15.34 7.77
CA VAL A 252 -0.58 -14.99 7.13
C VAL A 252 -0.05 -16.18 6.31
N GLY A 253 0.84 -15.90 5.36
CA GLY A 253 1.48 -16.95 4.55
C GLY A 253 0.46 -17.84 3.83
N GLU A 254 0.70 -19.16 3.84
CA GLU A 254 -0.13 -20.14 3.14
C GLU A 254 -1.58 -20.17 3.62
N GLU A 255 -1.84 -19.95 4.92
CA GLU A 255 -3.22 -19.86 5.42
C GLU A 255 -3.98 -18.70 4.77
N LYS A 256 -3.33 -17.55 4.58
CA LYS A 256 -3.93 -16.40 3.89
C LYS A 256 -4.15 -16.73 2.40
N ASN A 257 -3.18 -17.38 1.77
CA ASN A 257 -3.23 -17.74 0.36
C ASN A 257 -4.43 -18.66 0.04
N ALA A 258 -4.76 -19.58 0.94
CA ALA A 258 -5.91 -20.47 0.78
C ALA A 258 -7.24 -19.71 0.62
N PHE A 259 -7.42 -18.55 1.28
CA PHE A 259 -8.62 -17.73 1.10
C PHE A 259 -8.70 -17.08 -0.29
N PHE A 260 -7.58 -16.62 -0.85
CA PHE A 260 -7.56 -16.15 -2.23
C PHE A 260 -7.83 -17.26 -3.23
N GLN A 261 -7.34 -18.48 -2.97
CA GLN A 261 -7.61 -19.65 -3.84
C GLN A 261 -9.08 -20.03 -3.86
N GLN A 262 -9.75 -19.95 -2.71
CA GLN A 262 -11.15 -20.31 -2.56
C GLN A 262 -12.11 -19.24 -3.08
N ALA A 263 -11.74 -17.96 -2.99
CA ALA A 263 -12.62 -16.85 -3.30
C ALA A 263 -12.95 -16.74 -4.80
N ASP A 264 -14.15 -16.26 -5.14
CA ASP A 264 -14.60 -15.93 -6.50
C ASP A 264 -14.54 -14.44 -6.80
N ILE A 265 -14.70 -13.59 -5.77
CA ILE A 265 -14.69 -12.14 -5.87
C ILE A 265 -13.94 -11.57 -4.67
N PHE A 266 -13.01 -10.65 -4.93
CA PHE A 266 -12.32 -9.89 -3.89
C PHE A 266 -12.97 -8.51 -3.71
N ILE A 267 -13.25 -8.13 -2.45
CA ILE A 267 -13.96 -6.88 -2.14
C ILE A 267 -13.16 -6.09 -1.10
N LEU A 268 -12.78 -4.85 -1.45
CA LEU A 268 -12.14 -3.91 -0.55
C LEU A 268 -12.85 -2.55 -0.59
N PRO A 269 -13.92 -2.35 0.21
CA PRO A 269 -14.77 -1.15 0.16
C PRO A 269 -14.18 0.01 0.96
N THR A 270 -12.90 0.24 0.79
CA THR A 270 -12.12 1.17 1.62
C THR A 270 -12.45 2.64 1.36
N MET A 271 -12.38 3.44 2.43
CA MET A 271 -12.52 4.89 2.38
C MET A 271 -11.19 5.63 2.45
N ASN A 272 -10.12 4.94 2.83
CA ASN A 272 -8.80 5.55 2.97
C ASN A 272 -7.69 4.53 2.69
N GLU A 273 -7.11 4.63 1.50
CA GLU A 273 -5.97 3.84 1.04
C GLU A 273 -4.96 4.71 0.31
N CYS A 274 -3.71 4.25 0.28
CA CYS A 274 -2.70 4.78 -0.62
C CYS A 274 -2.54 3.86 -1.83
N PHE A 275 -2.07 2.63 -1.59
CA PHE A 275 -1.87 1.62 -2.63
C PHE A 275 -1.92 0.22 -1.97
N PRO A 276 -3.11 -0.39 -1.86
CA PRO A 276 -3.32 -1.61 -1.07
C PRO A 276 -2.72 -2.85 -1.76
N LEU A 277 -1.70 -3.46 -1.15
CA LEU A 277 -1.03 -4.65 -1.68
C LEU A 277 -1.98 -5.84 -1.83
N VAL A 278 -3.02 -5.91 -1.00
CA VAL A 278 -4.00 -7.01 -1.05
C VAL A 278 -4.79 -7.03 -2.37
N ILE A 279 -4.92 -5.91 -3.07
CA ILE A 279 -5.49 -5.87 -4.43
C ILE A 279 -4.53 -6.56 -5.42
N LEU A 280 -3.22 -6.34 -5.30
CA LEU A 280 -2.24 -7.04 -6.13
C LEU A 280 -2.26 -8.54 -5.86
N GLU A 281 -2.38 -8.93 -4.59
CA GLU A 281 -2.54 -10.33 -4.19
C GLU A 281 -3.83 -10.92 -4.82
N ALA A 282 -4.95 -10.23 -4.77
CA ALA A 282 -6.20 -10.68 -5.42
C ALA A 282 -6.02 -10.84 -6.95
N MET A 283 -5.36 -9.89 -7.61
CA MET A 283 -5.06 -9.95 -9.04
C MET A 283 -4.14 -11.12 -9.38
N GLU A 284 -3.13 -11.42 -8.54
CA GLU A 284 -2.26 -12.60 -8.68
C GLU A 284 -3.08 -13.90 -8.68
N TYR A 285 -4.19 -13.93 -7.93
CA TYR A 285 -5.11 -15.08 -7.88
C TYR A 285 -6.23 -15.00 -8.90
N LYS A 286 -6.17 -14.14 -9.91
CA LYS A 286 -7.19 -13.94 -10.95
C LYS A 286 -8.58 -13.65 -10.37
N LEU A 287 -8.67 -12.91 -9.26
CA LEU A 287 -9.92 -12.45 -8.69
C LEU A 287 -10.35 -11.14 -9.32
N PRO A 288 -11.59 -11.01 -9.79
CA PRO A 288 -12.16 -9.71 -10.07
C PRO A 288 -12.23 -8.92 -8.76
N VAL A 289 -11.87 -7.63 -8.83
CA VAL A 289 -11.79 -6.77 -7.66
C VAL A 289 -12.95 -5.79 -7.65
N ILE A 290 -13.67 -5.70 -6.53
CA ILE A 290 -14.63 -4.60 -6.30
C ILE A 290 -14.02 -3.67 -5.26
N SER A 291 -13.85 -2.39 -5.60
CA SER A 291 -13.27 -1.41 -4.70
C SER A 291 -13.78 0.00 -4.98
N THR A 292 -13.15 1.01 -4.39
CA THR A 292 -13.54 2.42 -4.51
C THR A 292 -12.52 3.23 -5.30
N ASN A 293 -12.92 4.41 -5.75
CA ASN A 293 -12.02 5.41 -6.35
C ASN A 293 -11.19 6.10 -5.25
N GLU A 294 -10.30 5.35 -4.58
CA GLU A 294 -9.49 5.84 -3.46
C GLU A 294 -8.00 5.66 -3.71
N GLY A 295 -7.19 6.70 -3.43
CA GLY A 295 -5.73 6.63 -3.52
C GLY A 295 -5.24 6.20 -4.90
N GLY A 296 -4.41 5.17 -4.95
CA GLY A 296 -3.90 4.56 -6.18
C GLY A 296 -4.78 3.40 -6.72
N ILE A 297 -5.93 3.13 -6.12
CA ILE A 297 -6.82 2.04 -6.56
C ILE A 297 -7.23 2.19 -8.03
N PRO A 298 -7.59 3.41 -8.55
CA PRO A 298 -7.96 3.57 -9.95
C PRO A 298 -6.83 3.24 -10.95
N ASP A 299 -5.58 3.30 -10.51
CA ASP A 299 -4.43 2.90 -11.33
C ASP A 299 -4.29 1.36 -11.36
N MET A 300 -4.78 0.66 -10.33
CA MET A 300 -4.75 -0.80 -10.21
C MET A 300 -6.00 -1.42 -10.85
N VAL A 301 -7.18 -0.90 -10.50
CA VAL A 301 -8.48 -1.42 -10.90
C VAL A 301 -9.14 -0.42 -11.86
N LYS A 302 -9.30 -0.85 -13.12
CA LYS A 302 -10.01 -0.10 -14.14
C LYS A 302 -11.43 -0.62 -14.21
N ASP A 303 -12.39 0.28 -13.95
CA ASP A 303 -13.81 -0.05 -13.90
C ASP A 303 -14.30 -0.70 -15.19
N GLY A 304 -15.02 -1.82 -15.08
CA GLY A 304 -15.56 -2.60 -16.18
C GLY A 304 -14.52 -3.46 -16.93
N GLU A 305 -13.20 -3.37 -16.62
CA GLU A 305 -12.15 -4.09 -17.33
C GLU A 305 -11.56 -5.23 -16.49
N ASN A 306 -10.97 -4.91 -15.34
CA ASN A 306 -10.38 -5.90 -14.44
C ASN A 306 -10.99 -5.87 -13.03
N GLY A 307 -12.10 -5.16 -12.87
CA GLY A 307 -12.87 -5.05 -11.64
C GLY A 307 -13.98 -4.01 -11.78
N LEU A 308 -14.60 -3.70 -10.65
CA LEU A 308 -15.68 -2.70 -10.58
C LEU A 308 -15.36 -1.66 -9.50
N ILE A 309 -15.67 -0.40 -9.81
CA ILE A 309 -15.51 0.72 -8.88
C ILE A 309 -16.91 1.19 -8.47
N PHE A 310 -17.18 1.17 -7.17
CA PHE A 310 -18.44 1.65 -6.62
C PHE A 310 -18.29 2.97 -5.86
N GLU A 311 -19.39 3.65 -5.60
CA GLU A 311 -19.45 4.90 -4.87
C GLU A 311 -19.11 4.68 -3.37
N LYS A 312 -18.14 5.41 -2.84
CA LYS A 312 -17.70 5.29 -1.43
C LYS A 312 -18.87 5.43 -0.46
N GLN A 313 -18.88 4.59 0.56
CA GLN A 313 -19.89 4.58 1.63
C GLN A 313 -21.34 4.32 1.13
N ASN A 314 -21.50 3.85 -0.09
CA ASN A 314 -22.81 3.52 -0.67
C ASN A 314 -22.99 1.98 -0.74
N PRO A 315 -23.70 1.36 0.24
CA PRO A 315 -23.91 -0.09 0.23
C PRO A 315 -24.81 -0.57 -0.93
N TYR A 316 -25.68 0.28 -1.46
CA TYR A 316 -26.52 -0.06 -2.63
C TYR A 316 -25.66 -0.19 -3.89
N SER A 317 -24.79 0.81 -4.14
CA SER A 317 -23.84 0.75 -5.25
C SER A 317 -22.88 -0.45 -5.14
N LEU A 318 -22.43 -0.80 -3.92
CA LEU A 318 -21.63 -1.98 -3.69
C LEU A 318 -22.43 -3.27 -3.95
N ALA A 319 -23.66 -3.36 -3.48
CA ALA A 319 -24.53 -4.50 -3.71
C ALA A 319 -24.80 -4.73 -5.20
N ASP A 320 -25.02 -3.67 -5.98
CA ASP A 320 -25.23 -3.77 -7.42
C ASP A 320 -23.96 -4.25 -8.16
N CYS A 321 -22.77 -3.81 -7.74
CA CYS A 321 -21.49 -4.33 -8.26
C CYS A 321 -21.32 -5.82 -7.94
N ILE A 322 -21.64 -6.24 -6.71
CA ILE A 322 -21.54 -7.65 -6.31
C ILE A 322 -22.57 -8.48 -7.09
N ALA A 323 -23.83 -8.05 -7.17
CA ALA A 323 -24.89 -8.72 -7.91
C ALA A 323 -24.49 -8.98 -9.37
N LYS A 324 -23.96 -7.96 -10.05
CA LYS A 324 -23.47 -8.08 -11.43
C LYS A 324 -22.45 -9.18 -11.61
N LEU A 325 -21.54 -9.34 -10.65
CA LEU A 325 -20.53 -10.42 -10.69
C LEU A 325 -21.07 -11.76 -10.19
N LEU A 326 -22.12 -11.80 -9.36
CA LEU A 326 -22.79 -13.05 -8.98
C LEU A 326 -23.59 -13.63 -10.14
N ASP A 327 -24.26 -12.78 -10.92
CA ASP A 327 -25.10 -13.15 -12.07
C ASP A 327 -24.30 -13.60 -13.30
N ASP A 328 -23.02 -13.17 -13.43
CA ASP A 328 -22.23 -13.36 -14.65
C ASP A 328 -20.84 -14.00 -14.32
N GLU A 329 -20.79 -15.33 -14.42
CA GLU A 329 -19.56 -16.10 -14.21
C GLU A 329 -18.49 -15.79 -15.28
N GLU A 330 -18.90 -15.62 -16.53
CA GLU A 330 -17.99 -15.33 -17.62
C GLU A 330 -17.31 -13.97 -17.42
N LEU A 331 -18.08 -12.98 -16.98
CA LEU A 331 -17.55 -11.67 -16.61
C LEU A 331 -16.55 -11.75 -15.45
N ARG A 332 -16.85 -12.56 -14.42
CA ARG A 332 -15.89 -12.79 -13.29
C ARG A 332 -14.57 -13.32 -13.80
N VAL A 333 -14.61 -14.38 -14.63
CA VAL A 333 -13.41 -15.00 -15.20
C VAL A 333 -12.65 -14.04 -16.10
N LYS A 334 -13.35 -13.31 -16.97
CA LYS A 334 -12.78 -12.30 -17.86
C LYS A 334 -12.06 -11.20 -17.09
N MET A 335 -12.72 -10.61 -16.09
CA MET A 335 -12.13 -9.56 -15.25
C MET A 335 -10.95 -10.06 -14.43
N GLY A 336 -11.04 -11.26 -13.86
CA GLY A 336 -9.96 -11.87 -13.11
C GLY A 336 -8.71 -12.11 -13.97
N ASN A 337 -8.87 -12.63 -15.20
CA ASN A 337 -7.75 -12.80 -16.13
C ASN A 337 -7.15 -11.45 -16.53
N ALA A 338 -7.96 -10.45 -16.87
CA ALA A 338 -7.47 -9.10 -17.18
C ALA A 338 -6.71 -8.47 -15.99
N GLY A 339 -7.16 -8.75 -14.76
CA GLY A 339 -6.45 -8.36 -13.54
C GLY A 339 -5.07 -9.00 -13.43
N TYR A 340 -4.98 -10.30 -13.63
CA TYR A 340 -3.73 -11.04 -13.60
C TYR A 340 -2.74 -10.59 -14.69
N ASP A 341 -3.22 -10.37 -15.91
CA ASP A 341 -2.39 -9.87 -17.01
C ASP A 341 -1.80 -8.49 -16.70
N LYS A 342 -2.62 -7.61 -16.10
CA LYS A 342 -2.16 -6.31 -15.62
C LYS A 342 -1.16 -6.45 -14.46
N PHE A 343 -1.40 -7.35 -13.50
CA PHE A 343 -0.46 -7.65 -12.43
C PHE A 343 0.90 -8.08 -12.97
N CYS A 344 0.93 -9.03 -13.89
CA CYS A 344 2.17 -9.52 -14.51
C CYS A 344 2.93 -8.43 -15.25
N ARG A 345 2.22 -7.55 -15.96
CA ARG A 345 2.82 -6.47 -16.75
C ARG A 345 3.32 -5.31 -15.88
N GLU A 346 2.64 -5.00 -14.73
CA GLU A 346 2.85 -3.74 -14.05
C GLU A 346 3.26 -3.87 -12.58
N PHE A 347 2.86 -4.95 -11.87
CA PHE A 347 2.86 -4.97 -10.40
C PHE A 347 3.61 -6.15 -9.78
N THR A 348 4.39 -6.90 -10.58
CA THR A 348 5.30 -7.89 -10.00
C THR A 348 6.48 -7.20 -9.29
N LEU A 349 7.09 -7.90 -8.35
CA LEU A 349 8.30 -7.41 -7.67
C LEU A 349 9.40 -7.06 -8.69
N GLN A 350 9.58 -7.88 -9.72
CA GLN A 350 10.54 -7.63 -10.80
C GLN A 350 10.28 -6.29 -11.50
N GLN A 351 9.01 -5.97 -11.82
CA GLN A 351 8.66 -4.69 -12.44
C GLN A 351 8.93 -3.50 -11.52
N PHE A 352 8.67 -3.66 -10.22
CA PHE A 352 9.01 -2.65 -9.22
C PHE A 352 10.52 -2.41 -9.16
N GLU A 353 11.32 -3.47 -9.09
CA GLU A 353 12.79 -3.39 -9.02
C GLU A 353 13.40 -2.71 -10.25
N HIS A 354 12.90 -3.02 -11.45
CA HIS A 354 13.34 -2.35 -12.70
C HIS A 354 13.01 -0.85 -12.69
N ARG A 355 11.78 -0.46 -12.31
CA ARG A 355 11.41 0.95 -12.19
C ARG A 355 12.26 1.67 -11.15
N MET A 356 12.52 1.03 -10.01
CA MET A 356 13.39 1.58 -8.98
C MET A 356 14.82 1.79 -9.50
N LEU A 357 15.38 0.81 -10.20
CA LEU A 357 16.70 0.92 -10.81
C LEU A 357 16.77 2.12 -11.78
N ASP A 358 15.78 2.25 -12.65
CA ASP A 358 15.70 3.34 -13.63
C ASP A 358 15.62 4.72 -12.94
N ILE A 359 14.71 4.86 -11.95
CA ILE A 359 14.53 6.12 -11.21
C ILE A 359 15.80 6.50 -10.45
N LEU A 360 16.41 5.54 -9.74
CA LEU A 360 17.64 5.80 -9.00
C LEU A 360 18.77 6.19 -9.93
N SER A 361 18.93 5.49 -11.06
CA SER A 361 19.98 5.78 -12.07
C SER A 361 19.83 7.18 -12.67
N GLN A 362 18.60 7.60 -13.01
CA GLN A 362 18.32 8.95 -13.53
C GLN A 362 18.60 10.06 -12.52
N ASN A 363 18.61 9.73 -11.23
CA ASN A 363 18.85 10.69 -10.16
C ASN A 363 20.29 10.71 -9.65
N LEU A 364 21.18 9.89 -10.17
CA LEU A 364 22.61 9.98 -9.88
C LEU A 364 23.27 11.14 -10.66
N PRO A 365 24.39 11.69 -10.17
CA PRO A 365 25.22 12.60 -10.95
C PRO A 365 25.63 11.93 -12.25
N GLN A 366 25.44 12.62 -13.38
CA GLN A 366 26.06 12.16 -14.63
C GLN A 366 27.57 12.22 -14.45
N LYS A 367 28.25 11.08 -14.60
CA LYS A 367 29.73 11.12 -14.72
C LYS A 367 30.03 11.92 -15.99
N GLU A 368 30.64 13.06 -15.84
CA GLU A 368 31.30 13.70 -16.97
C GLU A 368 32.15 12.65 -17.65
N LYS A 369 31.89 12.39 -18.93
CA LYS A 369 32.80 11.57 -19.73
C LYS A 369 34.13 12.31 -19.69
N GLU A 370 35.09 11.76 -18.95
CA GLU A 370 36.49 12.19 -19.13
C GLU A 370 36.82 11.98 -20.60
N ASN A 371 36.93 13.11 -21.31
CA ASN A 371 37.45 13.15 -22.69
C ASN A 371 38.93 12.86 -22.70
#